data_013ad8a71ac9ec73eb2f48907eb7ed05
#
_entry.id   013ad8a71ac9ec73eb2f48907eb7ed05
#
_cell.length_a   1.000
_cell.length_b   1.000
_cell.length_c   1.000
_cell.angle_alpha   90.00
_cell.angle_beta   90.00
_cell.angle_gamma   90.00
#
_symmetry.space_group_name_H-M   'P 1'
#
loop_
_entity.id
_entity.type
_entity.pdbx_description
1 polymer ?
#
loop_
_entity_poly.entity_id
_entity_poly.type
_entity_poly.pdbx_seq_one_letter_code
_entity_poly.pdbx_strand_id
1 'polypeptide(L)'
;MADAYVSVRDLDFHYPDGTPALHGVNLEIGTNEFVAIIGQNGSGKTTLGKCLNGLLKPSAGAVLVDGLDTRSRGIVKKLATRVGYVFQNPDHQLFNHTVFKEIAYGPRNLGLGEAETRERVYEAARVAGVGESLFDEHPFFLTKGLRQRVAIASILAMRPRVLIVDEPTTGQDFRQSLEVMNFLERLWREEGHSIVIVTHEMSLAARYSRRTVLLGQGQVLADGPTREVLSRTDTLARSDVLPTQVTRLAQRLTDLGVRPDVILVEELVEELVRASRRRRRAAG
;
A
#
# COMPACT_ATOMS: atom_id res chain seq x y z
N MET A 1 2.42 16.42 17.57
CA MET A 1 2.23 15.74 16.27
C MET A 1 3.48 14.90 16.09
N ALA A 2 3.37 13.60 15.84
CA ALA A 2 4.55 12.79 15.51
C ALA A 2 5.13 13.36 14.22
N ASP A 3 6.46 13.50 14.16
CA ASP A 3 7.13 14.02 12.98
C ASP A 3 6.80 13.12 11.78
N ALA A 4 6.23 13.70 10.72
CA ALA A 4 5.89 12.98 9.50
C ALA A 4 7.18 12.45 8.85
N TYR A 5 7.23 11.13 8.60
CA TYR A 5 8.38 10.52 7.92
C TYR A 5 8.38 10.83 6.42
N VAL A 6 7.18 10.88 5.80
CA VAL A 6 6.99 11.40 4.44
C VAL A 6 6.03 12.58 4.52
N SER A 7 6.44 13.74 3.99
CA SER A 7 5.62 14.96 3.94
C SER A 7 5.49 15.42 2.50
N VAL A 8 4.26 15.58 2.06
CA VAL A 8 3.88 16.10 0.73
C VAL A 8 3.21 17.44 0.91
N ARG A 9 3.70 18.47 0.19
CA ARG A 9 3.21 19.85 0.29
C ARG A 9 2.93 20.40 -1.09
N ASP A 10 1.67 20.73 -1.33
CA ASP A 10 1.16 21.34 -2.55
C ASP A 10 1.69 20.66 -3.83
N LEU A 11 1.70 19.32 -3.83
CA LEU A 11 2.28 18.53 -4.90
C LEU A 11 1.43 18.60 -6.16
N ASP A 12 2.02 19.15 -7.23
CA ASP A 12 1.52 18.99 -8.60
C ASP A 12 2.44 18.05 -9.38
N PHE A 13 1.83 17.28 -10.27
CA PHE A 13 2.58 16.44 -11.21
C PHE A 13 1.90 16.42 -12.58
N HIS A 14 2.71 16.67 -13.61
CA HIS A 14 2.35 16.55 -15.04
C HIS A 14 3.31 15.56 -15.70
N TYR A 15 2.79 14.68 -16.53
CA TYR A 15 3.62 13.83 -17.39
C TYR A 15 4.32 14.65 -18.48
N PRO A 16 5.39 14.12 -19.13
CA PRO A 16 6.13 14.86 -20.17
C PRO A 16 5.30 15.31 -21.37
N ASP A 17 4.18 14.65 -21.63
CA ASP A 17 3.20 15.00 -22.65
C ASP A 17 2.24 16.14 -22.24
N GLY A 18 2.42 16.68 -21.04
CA GLY A 18 1.57 17.70 -20.45
C GLY A 18 0.33 17.20 -19.71
N THR A 19 0.09 15.89 -19.70
CA THR A 19 -1.08 15.30 -19.02
C THR A 19 -0.98 15.53 -17.52
N PRO A 20 -1.94 16.26 -16.90
CA PRO A 20 -1.96 16.47 -15.46
C PRO A 20 -2.37 15.19 -14.74
N ALA A 21 -1.73 14.88 -13.61
CA ALA A 21 -2.03 13.68 -12.83
C ALA A 21 -2.22 13.94 -11.33
N LEU A 22 -1.60 14.98 -10.78
CA LEU A 22 -1.78 15.38 -9.37
C LEU A 22 -1.90 16.91 -9.29
N HIS A 23 -2.75 17.39 -8.36
CA HIS A 23 -3.08 18.80 -8.19
C HIS A 23 -3.15 19.18 -6.71
N GLY A 24 -2.18 19.96 -6.21
CA GLY A 24 -2.18 20.52 -4.87
C GLY A 24 -2.29 19.45 -3.77
N VAL A 25 -1.69 18.26 -3.97
CA VAL A 25 -1.78 17.17 -3.01
C VAL A 25 -0.97 17.51 -1.76
N ASN A 26 -1.63 17.43 -0.61
CA ASN A 26 -1.04 17.52 0.71
C ASN A 26 -1.28 16.20 1.45
N LEU A 27 -0.22 15.57 1.97
CA LEU A 27 -0.28 14.28 2.65
C LEU A 27 0.91 14.12 3.58
N GLU A 28 0.68 13.58 4.76
CA GLU A 28 1.73 13.16 5.68
C GLU A 28 1.62 11.67 5.96
N ILE A 29 2.74 10.95 5.97
CA ILE A 29 2.80 9.54 6.38
C ILE A 29 3.80 9.44 7.52
N GLY A 30 3.33 8.93 8.66
CA GLY A 30 4.15 8.70 9.83
C GLY A 30 4.93 7.38 9.76
N THR A 31 5.61 7.08 10.85
CA THR A 31 6.22 5.76 11.08
C THR A 31 5.20 4.79 11.68
N ASN A 32 5.34 3.50 11.35
CA ASN A 32 4.49 2.42 11.85
C ASN A 32 2.99 2.60 11.52
N GLU A 33 2.69 3.09 10.30
CA GLU A 33 1.34 3.20 9.78
C GLU A 33 1.04 2.11 8.74
N PHE A 34 -0.21 1.66 8.68
CA PHE A 34 -0.74 0.90 7.56
C PHE A 34 -1.79 1.75 6.84
N VAL A 35 -1.41 2.34 5.73
CA VAL A 35 -2.21 3.31 4.96
C VAL A 35 -2.67 2.67 3.65
N ALA A 36 -3.94 2.86 3.28
CA ALA A 36 -4.43 2.57 1.94
C ALA A 36 -4.64 3.87 1.16
N ILE A 37 -4.03 3.98 -0.01
CA ILE A 37 -4.36 5.01 -1.00
C ILE A 37 -5.34 4.40 -1.99
N ILE A 38 -6.58 4.86 -1.96
CA ILE A 38 -7.68 4.33 -2.76
C ILE A 38 -8.22 5.38 -3.75
N GLY A 39 -8.95 4.92 -4.75
CA GLY A 39 -9.58 5.78 -5.77
C GLY A 39 -9.80 5.01 -7.06
N GLN A 40 -10.51 5.62 -8.02
CA GLN A 40 -10.76 5.05 -9.33
C GLN A 40 -9.47 4.92 -10.15
N ASN A 41 -9.49 4.09 -11.20
CA ASN A 41 -8.40 4.05 -12.17
C ASN A 41 -8.23 5.43 -12.83
N GLY A 42 -6.98 5.89 -12.97
CA GLY A 42 -6.67 7.23 -13.46
C GLY A 42 -6.75 8.35 -12.41
N SER A 43 -7.11 8.07 -11.15
CA SER A 43 -7.18 9.12 -10.11
C SER A 43 -5.82 9.66 -9.62
N GLY A 44 -4.69 9.11 -10.10
CA GLY A 44 -3.34 9.56 -9.74
C GLY A 44 -2.64 8.73 -8.67
N LYS A 45 -3.22 7.63 -8.16
CA LYS A 45 -2.65 6.80 -7.06
C LYS A 45 -1.22 6.32 -7.31
N THR A 46 -1.02 5.63 -8.44
CA THR A 46 0.31 5.13 -8.85
C THR A 46 1.31 6.28 -9.02
N THR A 47 0.85 7.42 -9.58
CA THR A 47 1.67 8.63 -9.74
C THR A 47 2.09 9.18 -8.38
N LEU A 48 1.14 9.28 -7.43
CA LEU A 48 1.43 9.71 -6.07
C LEU A 48 2.44 8.75 -5.42
N GLY A 49 2.20 7.45 -5.44
CA GLY A 49 3.12 6.44 -4.90
C GLY A 49 4.55 6.57 -5.45
N LYS A 50 4.69 6.81 -6.76
CA LYS A 50 5.99 7.05 -7.42
C LYS A 50 6.62 8.39 -7.04
N CYS A 51 5.84 9.42 -6.76
CA CYS A 51 6.36 10.68 -6.23
C CYS A 51 6.87 10.52 -4.78
N LEU A 52 6.17 9.72 -3.95
CA LEU A 52 6.56 9.47 -2.55
C LEU A 52 7.94 8.82 -2.43
N ASN A 53 8.35 7.98 -3.37
CA ASN A 53 9.68 7.36 -3.34
C ASN A 53 10.70 8.03 -4.28
N GLY A 54 10.33 9.11 -4.97
CA GLY A 54 11.21 9.88 -5.84
C GLY A 54 11.48 9.27 -7.22
N LEU A 55 10.73 8.22 -7.63
CA LEU A 55 10.73 7.70 -9.01
C LEU A 55 10.19 8.75 -9.99
N LEU A 56 9.17 9.50 -9.58
CA LEU A 56 8.69 10.68 -10.28
C LEU A 56 8.99 11.92 -9.43
N LYS A 57 9.39 13.00 -10.09
CA LYS A 57 9.72 14.25 -9.41
C LYS A 57 8.57 15.23 -9.55
N PRO A 58 8.15 15.92 -8.46
CA PRO A 58 7.13 16.94 -8.50
C PRO A 58 7.37 17.97 -9.61
N SER A 59 6.31 18.35 -10.32
CA SER A 59 6.32 19.50 -11.24
C SER A 59 6.27 20.81 -10.46
N ALA A 60 5.51 20.84 -9.34
CA ALA A 60 5.49 21.93 -8.35
C ALA A 60 5.26 21.33 -6.95
N GLY A 61 5.44 22.15 -5.92
CA GLY A 61 5.38 21.70 -4.53
C GLY A 61 6.61 20.88 -4.11
N ALA A 62 6.49 20.06 -3.07
CA ALA A 62 7.60 19.28 -2.54
C ALA A 62 7.15 17.93 -1.96
N VAL A 63 8.01 16.93 -2.08
CA VAL A 63 7.92 15.66 -1.34
C VAL A 63 9.19 15.48 -0.54
N LEU A 64 9.07 15.46 0.78
CA LEU A 64 10.15 15.26 1.73
C LEU A 64 10.05 13.86 2.33
N VAL A 65 11.15 13.14 2.34
CA VAL A 65 11.27 11.80 2.96
C VAL A 65 12.38 11.88 4.00
N ASP A 66 12.05 11.75 5.27
CA ASP A 66 13.00 11.89 6.38
C ASP A 66 13.83 13.19 6.21
N GLY A 67 13.14 14.30 5.89
CA GLY A 67 13.74 15.61 5.62
C GLY A 67 14.45 15.76 4.27
N LEU A 68 14.58 14.72 3.45
CA LEU A 68 15.21 14.76 2.13
C LEU A 68 14.20 15.13 1.04
N ASP A 69 14.41 16.23 0.32
CA ASP A 69 13.60 16.58 -0.85
C ASP A 69 13.89 15.60 -2.01
N THR A 70 12.85 14.91 -2.50
CA THR A 70 12.97 13.92 -3.57
C THR A 70 13.49 14.49 -4.89
N ARG A 71 13.47 15.80 -5.11
CA ARG A 71 14.02 16.47 -6.29
C ARG A 71 15.54 16.64 -6.25
N SER A 72 16.15 16.53 -5.07
CA SER A 72 17.59 16.74 -4.90
C SER A 72 18.41 15.77 -5.76
N ARG A 73 19.56 16.23 -6.26
CA ARG A 73 20.47 15.38 -7.04
C ARG A 73 21.24 14.43 -6.12
N GLY A 74 21.52 13.22 -6.61
CA GLY A 74 22.41 12.25 -5.92
C GLY A 74 21.80 11.57 -4.69
N ILE A 75 20.51 11.73 -4.41
CA ILE A 75 19.86 11.18 -3.20
C ILE A 75 19.26 9.79 -3.40
N VAL A 76 19.26 9.24 -4.63
CA VAL A 76 18.57 7.98 -4.96
C VAL A 76 18.93 6.85 -3.98
N LYS A 77 20.22 6.66 -3.70
CA LYS A 77 20.68 5.64 -2.74
C LYS A 77 20.14 5.88 -1.33
N LYS A 78 20.08 7.14 -0.90
CA LYS A 78 19.53 7.52 0.41
C LYS A 78 18.02 7.31 0.47
N LEU A 79 17.30 7.64 -0.59
CA LEU A 79 15.86 7.39 -0.66
C LEU A 79 15.53 5.89 -0.67
N ALA A 80 16.30 5.07 -1.40
CA ALA A 80 16.08 3.63 -1.48
C ALA A 80 16.14 2.91 -0.12
N THR A 81 16.90 3.45 0.84
CA THR A 81 16.95 2.95 2.24
C THR A 81 15.86 3.54 3.13
N ARG A 82 15.01 4.41 2.62
CA ARG A 82 13.92 5.06 3.36
C ARG A 82 12.55 4.65 2.89
N VAL A 83 12.34 4.68 1.57
CA VAL A 83 11.07 4.33 0.94
C VAL A 83 11.31 3.36 -0.19
N GLY A 84 10.84 2.13 -0.03
CA GLY A 84 10.80 1.12 -1.07
C GLY A 84 9.50 1.20 -1.87
N TYR A 85 9.56 0.85 -3.16
CA TYR A 85 8.40 0.79 -4.04
C TYR A 85 8.35 -0.56 -4.74
N VAL A 86 7.25 -1.28 -4.58
CA VAL A 86 6.97 -2.56 -5.25
C VAL A 86 5.95 -2.31 -6.35
N PHE A 87 6.32 -2.65 -7.57
CA PHE A 87 5.46 -2.45 -8.74
C PHE A 87 4.29 -3.43 -8.77
N GLN A 88 3.17 -2.99 -9.36
CA GLN A 88 1.96 -3.79 -9.57
C GLN A 88 2.22 -5.14 -10.25
N ASN A 89 3.06 -5.14 -11.29
CA ASN A 89 3.49 -6.36 -11.94
C ASN A 89 4.95 -6.64 -11.57
N PRO A 90 5.23 -7.74 -10.84
CA PRO A 90 6.60 -8.11 -10.47
C PRO A 90 7.51 -8.30 -11.68
N ASP A 91 6.97 -8.68 -12.84
CA ASP A 91 7.74 -8.89 -14.05
C ASP A 91 8.36 -7.59 -14.61
N HIS A 92 7.86 -6.42 -14.22
CA HIS A 92 8.47 -5.13 -14.54
C HIS A 92 9.62 -4.74 -13.60
N GLN A 93 9.77 -5.47 -12.49
CA GLN A 93 10.78 -5.20 -11.47
C GLN A 93 11.94 -6.21 -11.54
N LEU A 94 11.64 -7.48 -11.86
CA LEU A 94 12.58 -8.59 -11.85
C LEU A 94 13.33 -8.64 -13.19
N PHE A 95 14.67 -8.69 -13.13
CA PHE A 95 15.51 -8.69 -14.36
C PHE A 95 16.80 -9.50 -14.23
N ASN A 96 17.14 -10.01 -13.06
CA ASN A 96 18.32 -10.82 -12.84
C ASN A 96 18.07 -12.29 -13.16
N HIS A 97 19.15 -13.03 -13.43
CA HIS A 97 19.10 -14.45 -13.84
C HIS A 97 18.84 -15.41 -12.66
N THR A 98 19.01 -14.99 -11.43
CA THR A 98 18.73 -15.82 -10.25
C THR A 98 18.05 -15.00 -9.16
N VAL A 99 17.24 -15.67 -8.33
CA VAL A 99 16.57 -15.08 -7.16
C VAL A 99 17.57 -14.41 -6.23
N PHE A 100 18.71 -15.08 -5.95
CA PHE A 100 19.74 -14.50 -5.11
C PHE A 100 20.28 -13.17 -5.66
N LYS A 101 20.62 -13.15 -6.97
CA LYS A 101 21.13 -11.92 -7.61
C LYS A 101 20.10 -10.81 -7.65
N GLU A 102 18.81 -11.17 -7.79
CA GLU A 102 17.72 -10.22 -7.77
C GLU A 102 17.63 -9.52 -6.41
N ILE A 103 17.62 -10.27 -5.33
CA ILE A 103 17.56 -9.73 -3.97
C ILE A 103 18.85 -8.97 -3.62
N ALA A 104 20.00 -9.45 -4.07
CA ALA A 104 21.32 -8.84 -3.82
C ALA A 104 21.55 -7.52 -4.59
N TYR A 105 20.76 -7.25 -5.62
CA TYR A 105 21.00 -6.11 -6.52
C TYR A 105 20.94 -4.76 -5.79
N GLY A 106 19.91 -4.54 -4.98
CA GLY A 106 19.75 -3.31 -4.19
C GLY A 106 20.93 -3.07 -3.22
N PRO A 107 21.25 -4.02 -2.32
CA PRO A 107 22.40 -3.95 -1.42
C PRO A 107 23.72 -3.66 -2.11
N ARG A 108 24.01 -4.34 -3.23
CA ARG A 108 25.24 -4.09 -4.02
C ARG A 108 25.27 -2.66 -4.58
N ASN A 109 24.16 -2.16 -5.11
CA ASN A 109 24.06 -0.79 -5.61
C ASN A 109 24.21 0.27 -4.51
N LEU A 110 23.83 -0.06 -3.29
CA LEU A 110 24.11 0.79 -2.11
C LEU A 110 25.62 0.84 -1.79
N GLY A 111 26.40 -0.10 -2.30
CA GLY A 111 27.85 -0.20 -2.07
C GLY A 111 28.22 -1.06 -0.88
N LEU A 112 27.32 -1.96 -0.44
CA LEU A 112 27.60 -2.89 0.66
C LEU A 112 28.58 -3.98 0.25
N GLY A 113 29.40 -4.44 1.17
CA GLY A 113 30.31 -5.56 0.98
C GLY A 113 29.55 -6.89 0.78
N GLU A 114 30.21 -7.91 0.19
CA GLU A 114 29.59 -9.21 -0.12
C GLU A 114 29.04 -9.91 1.14
N ALA A 115 29.71 -9.85 2.28
CA ALA A 115 29.25 -10.45 3.52
C ALA A 115 27.94 -9.83 4.01
N GLU A 116 27.85 -8.50 4.06
CA GLU A 116 26.65 -7.77 4.45
C GLU A 116 25.54 -7.94 3.42
N THR A 117 25.87 -7.91 2.12
CA THR A 117 24.91 -8.18 1.04
C THR A 117 24.27 -9.55 1.24
N ARG A 118 25.08 -10.57 1.48
CA ARG A 118 24.60 -11.94 1.71
C ARG A 118 23.68 -12.01 2.93
N GLU A 119 24.09 -11.44 4.06
CA GLU A 119 23.26 -11.37 5.26
C GLU A 119 21.88 -10.75 4.96
N ARG A 120 21.84 -9.60 4.28
CA ARG A 120 20.59 -8.92 3.93
C ARG A 120 19.72 -9.72 2.97
N VAL A 121 20.32 -10.45 2.02
CA VAL A 121 19.59 -11.36 1.12
C VAL A 121 18.89 -12.46 1.92
N TYR A 122 19.61 -13.14 2.81
CA TYR A 122 19.03 -14.21 3.62
C TYR A 122 17.94 -13.70 4.56
N GLU A 123 18.16 -12.55 5.21
CA GLU A 123 17.14 -11.90 6.05
C GLU A 123 15.88 -11.54 5.24
N ALA A 124 16.03 -10.83 4.14
CA ALA A 124 14.91 -10.41 3.30
C ALA A 124 14.15 -11.60 2.69
N ALA A 125 14.86 -12.62 2.23
CA ALA A 125 14.27 -13.84 1.72
C ALA A 125 13.46 -14.58 2.79
N ARG A 126 14.02 -14.74 3.99
CA ARG A 126 13.33 -15.35 5.14
C ARG A 126 12.06 -14.58 5.50
N VAL A 127 12.16 -13.26 5.61
CA VAL A 127 11.03 -12.39 5.94
C VAL A 127 9.95 -12.49 4.87
N ALA A 128 10.32 -12.49 3.58
CA ALA A 128 9.38 -12.61 2.46
C ALA A 128 8.86 -14.05 2.24
N GLY A 129 9.37 -15.05 2.97
CA GLY A 129 9.00 -16.45 2.77
C GLY A 129 9.49 -17.02 1.44
N VAL A 130 10.67 -16.59 0.99
CA VAL A 130 11.39 -17.13 -0.17
C VAL A 130 12.43 -18.13 0.34
N GLY A 131 12.24 -19.41 0.03
CA GLY A 131 13.15 -20.48 0.47
C GLY A 131 14.52 -20.40 -0.21
N GLU A 132 15.58 -20.73 0.53
CA GLU A 132 16.97 -20.74 0.02
C GLU A 132 17.15 -21.69 -1.17
N SER A 133 16.37 -22.77 -1.23
CA SER A 133 16.36 -23.71 -2.36
C SER A 133 15.99 -23.06 -3.70
N LEU A 134 15.40 -21.87 -3.67
CA LEU A 134 15.03 -21.11 -4.88
C LEU A 134 16.09 -20.11 -5.31
N PHE A 135 17.19 -19.95 -4.56
CA PHE A 135 18.17 -18.90 -4.80
C PHE A 135 18.86 -18.96 -6.16
N ASP A 136 19.08 -20.17 -6.69
CA ASP A 136 19.69 -20.38 -7.98
C ASP A 136 18.67 -20.44 -9.14
N GLU A 137 17.37 -20.45 -8.81
CA GLU A 137 16.30 -20.45 -9.80
C GLU A 137 16.18 -19.11 -10.51
N HIS A 138 15.77 -19.16 -11.79
CA HIS A 138 15.44 -17.96 -12.54
C HIS A 138 14.08 -17.43 -12.08
N PRO A 139 13.93 -16.13 -11.71
CA PRO A 139 12.67 -15.59 -11.18
C PRO A 139 11.45 -15.88 -12.04
N PHE A 140 11.57 -15.84 -13.36
CA PHE A 140 10.45 -16.09 -14.29
C PHE A 140 9.98 -17.55 -14.33
N PHE A 141 10.71 -18.50 -13.77
CA PHE A 141 10.25 -19.90 -13.63
C PHE A 141 9.40 -20.11 -12.37
N LEU A 142 9.35 -19.11 -11.50
CA LEU A 142 8.54 -19.15 -10.29
C LEU A 142 7.08 -18.82 -10.59
N THR A 143 6.18 -19.29 -9.72
CA THR A 143 4.78 -18.86 -9.74
C THR A 143 4.66 -17.34 -9.52
N LYS A 144 3.56 -16.73 -9.98
CA LYS A 144 3.35 -15.28 -9.82
C LYS A 144 3.44 -14.84 -8.36
N GLY A 145 2.87 -15.61 -7.42
CA GLY A 145 2.94 -15.31 -5.99
C GLY A 145 4.37 -15.33 -5.44
N LEU A 146 5.21 -16.30 -5.88
CA LEU A 146 6.62 -16.33 -5.51
C LEU A 146 7.40 -15.18 -6.16
N ARG A 147 7.14 -14.82 -7.44
CA ARG A 147 7.74 -13.63 -8.05
C ARG A 147 7.43 -12.36 -7.28
N GLN A 148 6.19 -12.20 -6.82
CA GLN A 148 5.80 -11.07 -5.96
C GLN A 148 6.60 -11.04 -4.65
N ARG A 149 6.78 -12.19 -4.01
CA ARG A 149 7.60 -12.30 -2.79
C ARG A 149 9.06 -11.97 -3.05
N VAL A 150 9.63 -12.41 -4.17
CA VAL A 150 11.00 -12.06 -4.58
C VAL A 150 11.12 -10.57 -4.85
N ALA A 151 10.15 -9.96 -5.53
CA ALA A 151 10.10 -8.51 -5.75
C ALA A 151 10.03 -7.72 -4.44
N ILE A 152 9.24 -8.17 -3.47
CA ILE A 152 9.21 -7.54 -2.14
C ILE A 152 10.54 -7.76 -1.42
N ALA A 153 11.12 -8.98 -1.46
CA ALA A 153 12.41 -9.28 -0.83
C ALA A 153 13.54 -8.40 -1.37
N SER A 154 13.58 -8.15 -2.70
CA SER A 154 14.59 -7.28 -3.32
C SER A 154 14.54 -5.84 -2.79
N ILE A 155 13.36 -5.36 -2.43
CA ILE A 155 13.18 -4.06 -1.79
C ILE A 155 13.52 -4.12 -0.29
N LEU A 156 13.05 -5.14 0.44
CA LEU A 156 13.31 -5.30 1.86
C LEU A 156 14.81 -5.44 2.18
N ALA A 157 15.60 -6.02 1.28
CA ALA A 157 17.05 -6.13 1.41
C ALA A 157 17.75 -4.76 1.54
N MET A 158 17.12 -3.67 1.10
CA MET A 158 17.59 -2.30 1.30
C MET A 158 17.18 -1.71 2.66
N ARG A 159 16.37 -2.44 3.44
CA ARG A 159 15.82 -2.06 4.76
C ARG A 159 15.10 -0.71 4.75
N PRO A 160 14.13 -0.48 3.84
CA PRO A 160 13.37 0.77 3.83
C PRO A 160 12.47 0.86 5.06
N ARG A 161 12.22 2.06 5.57
CA ARG A 161 11.29 2.29 6.68
C ARG A 161 9.84 2.26 6.22
N VAL A 162 9.56 2.74 5.01
CA VAL A 162 8.25 2.76 4.37
C VAL A 162 8.29 1.86 3.15
N LEU A 163 7.31 0.98 3.01
CA LEU A 163 7.12 0.12 1.85
C LEU A 163 5.82 0.52 1.14
N ILE A 164 5.94 1.02 -0.08
CA ILE A 164 4.81 1.29 -0.96
C ILE A 164 4.60 0.08 -1.86
N VAL A 165 3.40 -0.48 -1.86
CA VAL A 165 3.05 -1.64 -2.71
C VAL A 165 1.88 -1.26 -3.59
N ASP A 166 2.16 -1.15 -4.88
CA ASP A 166 1.16 -0.76 -5.88
C ASP A 166 0.39 -1.98 -6.34
N GLU A 167 -0.93 -1.98 -6.11
CA GLU A 167 -1.89 -3.02 -6.49
C GLU A 167 -1.41 -4.45 -6.13
N PRO A 168 -1.16 -4.75 -4.84
CA PRO A 168 -0.47 -5.97 -4.39
C PRO A 168 -1.17 -7.28 -4.78
N THR A 169 -2.45 -7.23 -5.13
CA THR A 169 -3.31 -8.40 -5.34
C THR A 169 -3.77 -8.58 -6.79
N THR A 170 -3.41 -7.65 -7.66
CA THR A 170 -3.86 -7.68 -9.07
C THR A 170 -3.45 -8.97 -9.78
N GLY A 171 -4.47 -9.64 -10.35
CA GLY A 171 -4.27 -10.88 -11.11
C GLY A 171 -3.89 -12.09 -10.26
N GLN A 172 -4.23 -12.04 -8.97
CA GLN A 172 -4.15 -13.16 -8.03
C GLN A 172 -5.55 -13.66 -7.68
N ASP A 173 -5.67 -14.93 -7.32
CA ASP A 173 -6.91 -15.44 -6.73
C ASP A 173 -7.10 -14.92 -5.29
N PHE A 174 -8.28 -15.15 -4.74
CA PHE A 174 -8.62 -14.65 -3.40
C PHE A 174 -7.67 -15.18 -2.31
N ARG A 175 -7.26 -16.45 -2.39
CA ARG A 175 -6.35 -17.06 -1.41
C ARG A 175 -4.96 -16.44 -1.48
N GLN A 176 -4.42 -16.30 -2.68
CA GLN A 176 -3.12 -15.65 -2.91
C GLN A 176 -3.14 -14.19 -2.47
N SER A 177 -4.24 -13.48 -2.74
CA SER A 177 -4.44 -12.09 -2.31
C SER A 177 -4.36 -11.97 -0.78
N LEU A 178 -5.04 -12.87 -0.05
CA LEU A 178 -4.96 -12.91 1.42
C LEU A 178 -3.54 -13.22 1.91
N GLU A 179 -2.84 -14.16 1.27
CA GLU A 179 -1.46 -14.50 1.65
C GLU A 179 -0.52 -13.30 1.54
N VAL A 180 -0.63 -12.53 0.45
CA VAL A 180 0.18 -11.30 0.25
C VAL A 180 -0.20 -10.23 1.27
N MET A 181 -1.49 -10.00 1.49
CA MET A 181 -1.94 -8.98 2.44
C MET A 181 -1.59 -9.34 3.90
N ASN A 182 -1.75 -10.59 4.29
CA ASN A 182 -1.32 -11.07 5.62
C ASN A 182 0.20 -10.94 5.79
N PHE A 183 0.98 -11.14 4.72
CA PHE A 183 2.41 -10.92 4.74
C PHE A 183 2.74 -9.42 4.96
N LEU A 184 2.08 -8.49 4.26
CA LEU A 184 2.26 -7.05 4.46
C LEU A 184 1.83 -6.62 5.88
N GLU A 185 0.76 -7.22 6.42
CA GLU A 185 0.33 -6.95 7.80
C GLU A 185 1.39 -7.40 8.82
N ARG A 186 2.06 -8.55 8.61
CA ARG A 186 3.18 -8.98 9.46
C ARG A 186 4.36 -8.03 9.40
N LEU A 187 4.75 -7.56 8.21
CA LEU A 187 5.81 -6.56 8.06
C LEU A 187 5.51 -5.29 8.86
N TRP A 188 4.25 -4.88 8.89
CA TRP A 188 3.83 -3.74 9.70
C TRP A 188 3.88 -4.03 11.20
N ARG A 189 3.28 -5.15 11.65
CA ARG A 189 3.09 -5.44 13.07
C ARG A 189 4.34 -5.94 13.77
N GLU A 190 5.13 -6.76 13.09
CA GLU A 190 6.23 -7.52 13.71
C GLU A 190 7.60 -6.94 13.34
N GLU A 191 7.75 -6.42 12.11
CA GLU A 191 9.03 -5.90 11.61
C GLU A 191 9.11 -4.35 11.68
N GLY A 192 8.02 -3.67 12.06
CA GLY A 192 7.97 -2.22 12.28
C GLY A 192 8.04 -1.36 11.02
N HIS A 193 7.78 -1.93 9.85
CA HIS A 193 7.66 -1.17 8.61
C HIS A 193 6.36 -0.35 8.57
N SER A 194 6.39 0.85 7.99
CA SER A 194 5.17 1.51 7.54
C SER A 194 4.78 0.95 6.17
N ILE A 195 3.53 0.57 6.01
CA ILE A 195 3.00 0.00 4.76
C ILE A 195 2.04 0.99 4.12
N VAL A 196 2.26 1.27 2.85
CA VAL A 196 1.35 2.05 2.01
C VAL A 196 0.90 1.17 0.85
N ILE A 197 -0.35 0.72 0.87
CA ILE A 197 -0.93 0.02 -0.28
C ILE A 197 -1.64 1.01 -1.19
N VAL A 198 -1.39 0.91 -2.48
CA VAL A 198 -2.18 1.60 -3.51
C VAL A 198 -3.13 0.57 -4.09
N THR A 199 -4.44 0.80 -4.00
CA THR A 199 -5.41 -0.18 -4.48
C THR A 199 -6.75 0.43 -4.86
N HIS A 200 -7.49 -0.26 -5.72
CA HIS A 200 -8.91 0.00 -6.01
C HIS A 200 -9.83 -0.99 -5.28
N GLU A 201 -9.28 -1.95 -4.53
CA GLU A 201 -10.04 -2.96 -3.79
C GLU A 201 -10.42 -2.46 -2.38
N MET A 202 -11.63 -1.91 -2.25
CA MET A 202 -12.15 -1.36 -0.98
C MET A 202 -12.20 -2.39 0.15
N SER A 203 -12.45 -3.66 -0.17
CA SER A 203 -12.50 -4.76 0.80
C SER A 203 -11.14 -5.01 1.47
N LEU A 204 -10.04 -4.91 0.71
CA LEU A 204 -8.70 -5.03 1.25
C LEU A 204 -8.33 -3.82 2.11
N ALA A 205 -8.64 -2.60 1.64
CA ALA A 205 -8.45 -1.40 2.43
C ALA A 205 -9.23 -1.49 3.76
N ALA A 206 -10.50 -1.90 3.73
CA ALA A 206 -11.34 -2.07 4.92
C ALA A 206 -10.74 -3.06 5.94
N ARG A 207 -10.16 -4.16 5.46
CA ARG A 207 -9.66 -5.23 6.32
C ARG A 207 -8.29 -4.94 6.94
N TYR A 208 -7.37 -4.36 6.17
CA TYR A 208 -5.95 -4.29 6.55
C TYR A 208 -5.49 -2.90 6.96
N SER A 209 -5.99 -1.83 6.31
CA SER A 209 -5.52 -0.49 6.65
C SER A 209 -6.16 0.09 7.90
N ARG A 210 -5.42 0.98 8.57
CA ARG A 210 -5.91 1.76 9.71
C ARG A 210 -6.31 3.16 9.29
N ARG A 211 -5.66 3.67 8.26
CA ARG A 211 -5.90 4.97 7.66
C ARG A 211 -6.07 4.81 6.16
N THR A 212 -6.97 5.58 5.59
CA THR A 212 -7.28 5.55 4.17
C THR A 212 -7.25 6.97 3.62
N VAL A 213 -6.53 7.11 2.51
CA VAL A 213 -6.46 8.33 1.69
C VAL A 213 -7.26 8.08 0.43
N LEU A 214 -8.33 8.83 0.21
CA LEU A 214 -9.15 8.77 -1.00
C LEU A 214 -8.65 9.78 -2.00
N LEU A 215 -8.23 9.31 -3.16
CA LEU A 215 -7.80 10.13 -4.28
C LEU A 215 -8.88 10.18 -5.37
N GLY A 216 -9.20 11.36 -5.84
CA GLY A 216 -10.10 11.58 -6.98
C GLY A 216 -9.58 12.71 -7.85
N GLN A 217 -9.49 12.48 -9.16
CA GLN A 217 -9.05 13.49 -10.15
C GLN A 217 -7.74 14.20 -9.75
N GLY A 218 -6.77 13.46 -9.25
CA GLY A 218 -5.46 13.98 -8.84
C GLY A 218 -5.43 14.74 -7.51
N GLN A 219 -6.51 14.74 -6.74
CA GLN A 219 -6.62 15.44 -5.45
C GLN A 219 -6.95 14.49 -4.31
N VAL A 220 -6.53 14.81 -3.09
CA VAL A 220 -6.97 14.13 -1.87
C VAL A 220 -8.36 14.63 -1.51
N LEU A 221 -9.35 13.74 -1.59
CA LEU A 221 -10.75 14.04 -1.26
C LEU A 221 -11.09 13.73 0.20
N ALA A 222 -10.41 12.75 0.78
CA ALA A 222 -10.51 12.40 2.20
C ALA A 222 -9.22 11.74 2.67
N ASP A 223 -8.89 11.94 3.93
CA ASP A 223 -7.78 11.33 4.65
C ASP A 223 -8.19 11.14 6.12
N GLY A 224 -8.09 9.92 6.62
CA GLY A 224 -8.49 9.64 8.00
C GLY A 224 -8.63 8.14 8.31
N PRO A 225 -9.21 7.82 9.49
CA PRO A 225 -9.48 6.43 9.87
C PRO A 225 -10.26 5.70 8.78
N THR A 226 -9.81 4.49 8.43
CA THR A 226 -10.38 3.71 7.31
C THR A 226 -11.89 3.58 7.40
N ARG A 227 -12.43 3.31 8.60
CA ARG A 227 -13.88 3.20 8.83
C ARG A 227 -14.62 4.48 8.44
N GLU A 228 -14.11 5.63 8.85
CA GLU A 228 -14.73 6.91 8.56
C GLU A 228 -14.72 7.23 7.07
N VAL A 229 -13.59 7.02 6.41
CA VAL A 229 -13.46 7.30 4.96
C VAL A 229 -14.36 6.38 4.16
N LEU A 230 -14.35 5.05 4.43
CA LEU A 230 -15.10 4.06 3.67
C LEU A 230 -16.62 4.07 3.93
N SER A 231 -17.08 4.68 5.02
CA SER A 231 -18.51 4.83 5.32
C SER A 231 -19.13 6.12 4.75
N ARG A 232 -18.31 7.09 4.30
CA ARG A 232 -18.78 8.36 3.72
C ARG A 232 -19.18 8.21 2.26
N THR A 233 -20.40 7.77 2.01
CA THR A 233 -20.92 7.48 0.66
C THR A 233 -20.79 8.69 -0.30
N ASP A 234 -21.11 9.91 0.19
CA ASP A 234 -21.06 11.13 -0.62
C ASP A 234 -19.62 11.46 -1.06
N THR A 235 -18.65 11.27 -0.16
CA THR A 235 -17.23 11.52 -0.46
C THR A 235 -16.68 10.48 -1.44
N LEU A 236 -17.05 9.20 -1.27
CA LEU A 236 -16.69 8.12 -2.19
C LEU A 236 -17.28 8.36 -3.58
N ALA A 237 -18.54 8.79 -3.67
CA ALA A 237 -19.20 9.09 -4.94
C ALA A 237 -18.49 10.19 -5.74
N ARG A 238 -17.86 11.17 -5.09
CA ARG A 238 -17.06 12.23 -5.75
C ARG A 238 -15.80 11.71 -6.45
N SER A 239 -15.35 10.50 -6.11
CA SER A 239 -14.22 9.82 -6.75
C SER A 239 -14.67 8.64 -7.62
N ASP A 240 -15.96 8.55 -7.94
CA ASP A 240 -16.57 7.43 -8.67
C ASP A 240 -16.27 6.05 -8.00
N VAL A 241 -16.09 6.05 -6.69
CA VAL A 241 -15.88 4.84 -5.89
C VAL A 241 -17.16 4.52 -5.14
N LEU A 242 -17.55 3.25 -5.17
CA LEU A 242 -18.70 2.78 -4.40
C LEU A 242 -18.24 2.23 -3.04
N PRO A 243 -19.01 2.48 -1.95
CA PRO A 243 -18.80 1.79 -0.69
C PRO A 243 -18.84 0.27 -0.88
N THR A 244 -18.22 -0.48 0.03
CA THR A 244 -18.30 -1.94 0.00
C THR A 244 -19.77 -2.41 0.04
N GLN A 245 -20.05 -3.58 -0.51
CA GLN A 245 -21.40 -4.16 -0.48
C GLN A 245 -21.91 -4.27 0.97
N VAL A 246 -21.01 -4.58 1.90
CA VAL A 246 -21.29 -4.67 3.34
C VAL A 246 -21.77 -3.33 3.88
N THR A 247 -21.05 -2.26 3.61
CA THR A 247 -21.39 -0.89 4.04
C THR A 247 -22.74 -0.46 3.47
N ARG A 248 -22.95 -0.69 2.17
CA ARG A 248 -24.22 -0.37 1.49
C ARG A 248 -25.40 -1.11 2.10
N LEU A 249 -25.22 -2.39 2.47
CA LEU A 249 -26.27 -3.18 3.12
C LEU A 249 -26.51 -2.68 4.55
N ALA A 250 -25.46 -2.41 5.33
CA ALA A 250 -25.58 -1.86 6.68
C ALA A 250 -26.37 -0.54 6.70
N GLN A 251 -26.05 0.37 5.78
CA GLN A 251 -26.73 1.66 5.66
C GLN A 251 -28.22 1.53 5.30
N ARG A 252 -28.63 0.48 4.58
CA ARG A 252 -30.04 0.17 4.28
C ARG A 252 -30.79 -0.47 5.44
N LEU A 253 -30.07 -0.96 6.45
CA LEU A 253 -30.63 -1.68 7.58
C LEU A 253 -30.59 -0.85 8.88
N THR A 254 -30.39 0.46 8.78
CA THR A 254 -30.33 1.38 9.92
C THR A 254 -31.64 1.38 10.72
N ASP A 255 -32.81 1.25 10.05
CA ASP A 255 -34.12 1.15 10.69
C ASP A 255 -34.27 -0.14 11.53
N LEU A 256 -33.42 -1.12 11.30
CA LEU A 256 -33.32 -2.34 12.09
C LEU A 256 -32.34 -2.21 13.26
N GLY A 257 -31.71 -1.04 13.44
CA GLY A 257 -30.71 -0.77 14.47
C GLY A 257 -29.31 -1.28 14.13
N VAL A 258 -29.02 -1.52 12.84
CA VAL A 258 -27.66 -1.81 12.34
C VAL A 258 -26.90 -0.51 12.19
N ARG A 259 -25.63 -0.49 12.60
CA ARG A 259 -24.77 0.70 12.45
C ARG A 259 -24.45 0.96 10.98
N PRO A 260 -24.48 2.24 10.50
CA PRO A 260 -24.22 2.57 9.11
C PRO A 260 -22.72 2.53 8.72
N ASP A 261 -21.81 2.49 9.69
CA ASP A 261 -20.36 2.55 9.52
C ASP A 261 -19.69 1.18 9.50
N VAL A 262 -20.46 0.12 9.31
CA VAL A 262 -19.96 -1.26 9.18
C VAL A 262 -19.23 -1.40 7.85
N ILE A 263 -17.97 -1.88 7.89
CA ILE A 263 -17.12 -2.03 6.70
C ILE A 263 -16.66 -3.49 6.45
N LEU A 264 -16.86 -4.40 7.42
CA LEU A 264 -16.46 -5.81 7.36
C LEU A 264 -17.67 -6.74 7.45
N VAL A 265 -17.59 -7.89 6.78
CA VAL A 265 -18.65 -8.91 6.78
C VAL A 265 -18.91 -9.41 8.20
N GLU A 266 -17.85 -9.70 8.94
CA GLU A 266 -17.92 -10.21 10.31
C GLU A 266 -18.68 -9.24 11.23
N GLU A 267 -18.43 -7.94 11.10
CA GLU A 267 -19.14 -6.89 11.85
C GLU A 267 -20.64 -6.85 11.49
N LEU A 268 -20.95 -6.97 10.19
CA LEU A 268 -22.36 -6.98 9.75
C LEU A 268 -23.12 -8.17 10.34
N VAL A 269 -22.52 -9.33 10.36
CA VAL A 269 -23.12 -10.54 10.98
C VAL A 269 -23.40 -10.28 12.45
N GLU A 270 -22.44 -9.72 13.20
CA GLU A 270 -22.65 -9.38 14.61
C GLU A 270 -23.79 -8.38 14.82
N GLU A 271 -23.85 -7.31 14.02
CA GLU A 271 -24.90 -6.30 14.10
C GLU A 271 -26.29 -6.90 13.78
N LEU A 272 -26.41 -7.75 12.79
CA LEU A 272 -27.66 -8.44 12.44
C LEU A 272 -28.13 -9.36 13.58
N VAL A 273 -27.21 -10.09 14.19
CA VAL A 273 -27.55 -10.94 15.36
C VAL A 273 -28.01 -10.06 16.54
N ARG A 274 -27.35 -8.96 16.80
CA ARG A 274 -27.77 -8.00 17.85
C ARG A 274 -29.16 -7.41 17.58
N ALA A 275 -29.40 -6.97 16.34
CA ALA A 275 -30.68 -6.40 15.91
C ALA A 275 -31.82 -7.43 16.05
N SER A 276 -31.60 -8.69 15.64
CA SER A 276 -32.57 -9.77 15.78
C SER A 276 -32.92 -10.05 17.25
N ARG A 277 -31.92 -10.08 18.14
CA ARG A 277 -32.14 -10.29 19.59
C ARG A 277 -32.93 -9.14 20.23
N ARG A 278 -32.66 -7.88 19.85
CA ARG A 278 -33.42 -6.70 20.34
C ARG A 278 -34.91 -6.79 19.93
N ARG A 279 -35.18 -7.16 18.66
CA ARG A 279 -36.56 -7.31 18.17
C ARG A 279 -37.32 -8.39 18.90
N ARG A 280 -36.71 -9.57 19.14
CA ARG A 280 -37.35 -10.66 19.90
C ARG A 280 -37.69 -10.24 21.34
N ARG A 281 -36.83 -9.45 21.99
CA ARG A 281 -37.08 -8.92 23.34
C ARG A 281 -38.17 -7.82 23.38
N ALA A 282 -38.37 -7.10 22.31
CA ALA A 282 -39.41 -6.07 22.22
C ALA A 282 -40.77 -6.62 21.79
N ALA A 283 -40.84 -7.86 21.28
CA ALA A 283 -42.05 -8.51 20.82
C ALA A 283 -42.62 -9.54 21.84
N GLY A 284 -41.90 -9.84 22.92
CA GLY A 284 -42.36 -10.71 24.05
C GLY A 284 -42.46 -9.89 25.35
#